data_3877bba709f4140ae9ff12889baf1b8b
#
_entry.id   3877bba709f4140ae9ff12889baf1b8b
#
_cell.length_a   1.000
_cell.length_b   1.000
_cell.length_c   1.000
_cell.angle_alpha   90.00
_cell.angle_beta   90.00
_cell.angle_gamma   90.00
#
_symmetry.space_group_name_H-M   'P 1'
#
loop_
_entity.id
_entity.type
_entity.pdbx_description
1 polymer ?
#
loop_
_entity_poly.entity_id
_entity_poly.type
_entity_poly.pdbx_seq_one_letter_code
_entity_poly.pdbx_strand_id
1 'polypeptide(L)'
;MKLYEIGTIITGNTPSKNNYEYYESDDIMFIKPSDIDEKYITNLEKSEGYISEKARNKVRILPKDTVLVTCIGTIGKVGILEKEGTCNQQINAIIPNDMIVSKYLAYLIKSKQKILQLKANAPVVPIINKTNFSKIEINICDIKEQKRIVKKLDLIKKIIDIRQEQLRELNNIVKSQFVEMFGNPIINDKKFEFKQIGEVTKIVTGTTPDTKDVENWNGGINWITPAEIKEDTLYIYETERKITEKGQKSKSLTLMPKGTVIFSTRAPIGKTAIAGIEMCCNQGFKNCICSININNIYLYYVLKNNTIYFNNLGTGATFKELSKRVFEKVKIAVPPITLQNQFSEIVKQIDKQKFEIEKSLKKIQELYESLMEKYFG
;
A
#
# COMPACT_ATOMS: atom_id res chain seq x y z
N MET A 1 -20.49 -2.71 31.26
CA MET A 1 -21.72 -2.19 30.60
C MET A 1 -21.76 -2.64 29.15
N LYS A 2 -22.93 -2.50 28.49
CA LYS A 2 -23.12 -2.92 27.10
C LYS A 2 -23.22 -1.71 26.17
N LEU A 3 -22.94 -1.89 24.88
CA LEU A 3 -22.95 -0.79 23.92
C LEU A 3 -24.27 -0.02 23.85
N TYR A 4 -25.40 -0.67 24.02
CA TYR A 4 -26.71 0.01 24.02
C TYR A 4 -26.93 0.95 25.22
N GLU A 5 -26.10 0.84 26.28
CA GLU A 5 -26.19 1.72 27.46
C GLU A 5 -25.47 3.05 27.24
N ILE A 6 -24.57 3.12 26.27
CA ILE A 6 -23.75 4.32 26.00
C ILE A 6 -24.18 5.09 24.75
N GLY A 7 -25.23 4.66 24.07
CA GLY A 7 -25.72 5.34 22.87
C GLY A 7 -26.84 4.61 22.16
N THR A 8 -27.44 5.31 21.21
CA THR A 8 -28.47 4.74 20.34
C THR A 8 -27.84 4.03 19.17
N ILE A 9 -28.16 2.74 18.98
CA ILE A 9 -27.63 1.92 17.89
C ILE A 9 -28.64 1.85 16.74
N ILE A 10 -28.19 2.22 15.54
CA ILE A 10 -29.00 2.28 14.33
C ILE A 10 -28.28 1.51 13.22
N THR A 11 -28.96 0.56 12.59
CA THR A 11 -28.43 -0.05 11.34
C THR A 11 -28.75 0.87 10.18
N GLY A 12 -27.81 1.12 9.28
CA GLY A 12 -28.05 1.91 8.09
C GLY A 12 -29.05 1.26 7.12
N ASN A 13 -29.44 1.99 6.12
CA ASN A 13 -30.28 1.47 5.02
C ASN A 13 -29.98 2.19 3.71
N THR A 14 -30.32 1.54 2.61
CA THR A 14 -30.10 2.06 1.24
C THR A 14 -31.43 2.49 0.65
N PRO A 15 -31.56 3.71 0.11
CA PRO A 15 -32.78 4.11 -0.61
C PRO A 15 -32.92 3.27 -1.90
N SER A 16 -34.14 3.16 -2.42
CA SER A 16 -34.40 2.37 -3.62
C SER A 16 -33.57 2.88 -4.81
N LYS A 17 -32.76 2.00 -5.40
CA LYS A 17 -31.98 2.29 -6.59
C LYS A 17 -32.82 2.52 -7.87
N ASN A 18 -34.09 2.09 -7.82
CA ASN A 18 -35.02 2.28 -8.96
C ASN A 18 -35.53 3.72 -9.03
N ASN A 19 -35.35 4.53 -8.00
CA ASN A 19 -35.69 5.94 -7.99
C ASN A 19 -34.43 6.78 -8.19
N TYR A 20 -34.18 7.21 -9.40
CA TYR A 20 -32.99 7.99 -9.78
C TYR A 20 -32.92 9.33 -9.07
N GLU A 21 -34.05 9.96 -8.73
CA GLU A 21 -34.11 11.24 -8.02
C GLU A 21 -33.41 11.20 -6.66
N TYR A 22 -33.27 10.00 -6.06
CA TYR A 22 -32.55 9.86 -4.78
C TYR A 22 -31.02 9.97 -4.92
N TYR A 23 -30.50 9.98 -6.16
CA TYR A 23 -29.07 9.96 -6.47
C TYR A 23 -28.63 11.05 -7.44
N GLU A 24 -29.50 12.07 -7.67
CA GLU A 24 -29.24 13.14 -8.65
C GLU A 24 -28.31 14.24 -8.15
N SER A 25 -28.10 14.34 -6.83
CA SER A 25 -27.28 15.37 -6.21
C SER A 25 -26.50 14.87 -4.99
N ASP A 26 -25.42 15.55 -4.67
CA ASP A 26 -24.48 15.19 -3.60
C ASP A 26 -24.81 15.95 -2.28
N ASP A 27 -26.07 15.91 -1.83
CA ASP A 27 -26.52 16.68 -0.66
C ASP A 27 -26.16 16.00 0.66
N ILE A 28 -26.34 14.68 0.74
CA ILE A 28 -26.16 13.90 1.97
C ILE A 28 -25.12 12.82 1.74
N MET A 29 -24.09 12.77 2.59
CA MET A 29 -23.09 11.68 2.56
C MET A 29 -23.75 10.31 2.75
N PHE A 30 -23.46 9.38 1.85
CA PHE A 30 -23.93 7.99 1.92
C PHE A 30 -22.75 7.03 2.10
N ILE A 31 -22.43 6.73 3.35
CA ILE A 31 -21.25 5.97 3.74
C ILE A 31 -21.44 4.47 3.47
N LYS A 32 -20.42 3.89 2.84
CA LYS A 32 -20.28 2.45 2.59
C LYS A 32 -19.00 1.92 3.26
N PRO A 33 -18.83 0.60 3.41
CA PRO A 33 -17.59 0.03 3.97
C PRO A 33 -16.31 0.41 3.23
N SER A 34 -16.36 0.78 1.94
CA SER A 34 -15.22 1.27 1.16
C SER A 34 -14.69 2.62 1.64
N ASP A 35 -15.57 3.47 2.20
CA ASP A 35 -15.19 4.79 2.71
C ASP A 35 -14.41 4.72 4.04
N ILE A 36 -14.37 3.56 4.69
CA ILE A 36 -13.77 3.37 6.02
C ILE A 36 -12.49 2.56 5.93
N ASP A 37 -11.37 3.12 6.42
CA ASP A 37 -10.08 2.46 6.47
C ASP A 37 -10.09 1.21 7.35
N GLU A 38 -9.31 0.20 6.97
CA GLU A 38 -9.26 -1.06 7.71
C GLU A 38 -8.37 -0.98 8.94
N LYS A 39 -7.29 -0.22 8.90
CA LYS A 39 -6.26 -0.16 9.94
C LYS A 39 -6.57 0.90 11.00
N TYR A 40 -7.02 2.07 10.58
CA TYR A 40 -7.20 3.22 11.46
C TYR A 40 -8.65 3.69 11.49
N ILE A 41 -8.99 4.53 12.47
CA ILE A 41 -10.27 5.22 12.52
C ILE A 41 -10.30 6.29 11.41
N THR A 42 -11.40 6.34 10.67
CA THR A 42 -11.60 7.30 9.58
C THR A 42 -12.47 8.46 10.05
N ASN A 43 -11.98 9.69 9.96
CA ASN A 43 -12.83 10.88 10.08
C ASN A 43 -13.52 11.12 8.74
N LEU A 44 -14.84 11.00 8.71
CA LEU A 44 -15.66 11.04 7.50
C LEU A 44 -16.17 12.45 7.21
N GLU A 45 -15.35 13.23 6.50
CA GLU A 45 -15.70 14.58 6.00
C GLU A 45 -16.37 14.52 4.62
N LYS A 46 -16.09 13.47 3.86
CA LYS A 46 -16.60 13.16 2.52
C LYS A 46 -16.80 11.65 2.33
N SER A 47 -17.55 11.26 1.31
CA SER A 47 -17.78 9.86 0.91
C SER A 47 -17.64 9.71 -0.60
N GLU A 48 -17.45 8.47 -1.07
CA GLU A 48 -17.50 8.17 -2.51
C GLU A 48 -18.94 8.26 -3.06
N GLY A 49 -19.94 8.03 -2.21
CA GLY A 49 -21.34 8.07 -2.60
C GLY A 49 -22.11 9.14 -1.85
N TYR A 50 -23.08 9.73 -2.53
CA TYR A 50 -24.01 10.70 -1.98
C TYR A 50 -25.44 10.34 -2.38
N ILE A 51 -26.41 10.95 -1.70
CA ILE A 51 -27.83 10.93 -2.04
C ILE A 51 -28.41 12.33 -1.97
N SER A 52 -29.48 12.55 -2.76
CA SER A 52 -30.15 13.83 -2.80
C SER A 52 -31.01 14.07 -1.55
N GLU A 53 -31.33 15.33 -1.27
CA GLU A 53 -32.24 15.73 -0.19
C GLU A 53 -33.63 15.06 -0.35
N LYS A 54 -34.08 14.73 -1.57
CA LYS A 54 -35.32 13.98 -1.82
C LYS A 54 -35.36 12.60 -1.16
N ALA A 55 -34.18 12.01 -0.89
CA ALA A 55 -34.07 10.71 -0.22
C ALA A 55 -34.08 10.81 1.31
N ARG A 56 -34.01 12.01 1.92
CA ARG A 56 -33.85 12.22 3.37
C ARG A 56 -34.84 11.38 4.19
N ASN A 57 -36.13 11.39 3.83
CA ASN A 57 -37.18 10.65 4.53
C ASN A 57 -37.18 9.13 4.24
N LYS A 58 -36.29 8.64 3.39
CA LYS A 58 -36.15 7.21 3.03
C LYS A 58 -34.97 6.55 3.70
N VAL A 59 -34.10 7.33 4.35
CA VAL A 59 -32.91 6.87 5.04
C VAL A 59 -32.90 7.30 6.49
N ARG A 60 -32.01 6.71 7.26
CA ARG A 60 -31.78 7.08 8.65
C ARG A 60 -30.68 8.12 8.69
N ILE A 61 -31.05 9.35 8.90
CA ILE A 61 -30.09 10.45 9.05
C ILE A 61 -29.38 10.34 10.39
N LEU A 62 -28.08 10.46 10.35
CA LEU A 62 -27.17 10.32 11.48
C LEU A 62 -26.48 11.66 11.73
N PRO A 63 -26.49 12.19 12.96
CA PRO A 63 -25.85 13.46 13.27
C PRO A 63 -24.31 13.35 13.21
N LYS A 64 -23.66 14.51 13.20
CA LYS A 64 -22.21 14.62 13.45
C LYS A 64 -21.86 13.84 14.73
N ASP A 65 -20.60 13.40 14.82
CA ASP A 65 -20.04 12.64 15.94
C ASP A 65 -20.61 11.20 16.11
N THR A 66 -21.45 10.74 15.18
CA THR A 66 -21.90 9.34 15.15
C THR A 66 -20.74 8.42 14.77
N VAL A 67 -20.56 7.34 15.54
CA VAL A 67 -19.56 6.31 15.27
C VAL A 67 -20.15 5.22 14.38
N LEU A 68 -19.55 4.98 13.24
CA LEU A 68 -19.94 3.98 12.24
C LEU A 68 -19.05 2.74 12.34
N VAL A 69 -19.66 1.56 12.34
CA VAL A 69 -18.94 0.28 12.46
C VAL A 69 -19.42 -0.68 11.39
N THR A 70 -18.52 -1.19 10.57
CA THR A 70 -18.88 -2.21 9.58
C THR A 70 -19.20 -3.54 10.25
N CYS A 71 -20.32 -4.13 9.91
CA CYS A 71 -20.86 -5.33 10.52
C CYS A 71 -21.14 -6.49 9.54
N ILE A 72 -20.85 -6.29 8.25
CA ILE A 72 -20.98 -7.30 7.19
C ILE A 72 -19.73 -7.25 6.30
N GLY A 73 -19.17 -8.39 5.94
CA GLY A 73 -17.95 -8.52 5.16
C GLY A 73 -16.71 -8.22 5.99
N THR A 74 -15.99 -7.15 5.71
CA THR A 74 -14.86 -6.71 6.56
C THR A 74 -15.39 -6.06 7.83
N ILE A 75 -15.50 -6.84 8.89
CA ILE A 75 -16.09 -6.43 10.17
C ILE A 75 -15.11 -5.58 11.00
N GLY A 76 -15.64 -4.55 11.66
CA GLY A 76 -14.92 -3.75 12.67
C GLY A 76 -14.04 -2.66 12.09
N LYS A 77 -14.24 -2.23 10.84
CA LYS A 77 -13.78 -0.92 10.40
C LYS A 77 -14.59 0.15 11.13
N VAL A 78 -13.95 1.24 11.53
CA VAL A 78 -14.57 2.29 12.35
C VAL A 78 -14.39 3.66 11.71
N GLY A 79 -15.50 4.36 11.54
CA GLY A 79 -15.52 5.75 11.09
C GLY A 79 -16.29 6.66 12.07
N ILE A 80 -16.03 7.95 12.00
CA ILE A 80 -16.76 9.00 12.75
C ILE A 80 -17.24 10.02 11.75
N LEU A 81 -18.51 10.38 11.80
CA LEU A 81 -19.08 11.42 10.96
C LEU A 81 -18.65 12.81 11.47
N GLU A 82 -17.98 13.58 10.61
CA GLU A 82 -17.62 14.98 10.90
C GLU A 82 -18.75 15.97 10.57
N LYS A 83 -19.75 15.52 9.86
CA LYS A 83 -21.01 16.22 9.56
C LYS A 83 -22.16 15.22 9.45
N GLU A 84 -23.39 15.70 9.32
CA GLU A 84 -24.58 14.87 9.10
C GLU A 84 -24.39 13.97 7.86
N GLY A 85 -24.91 12.73 7.92
CA GLY A 85 -24.85 11.77 6.85
C GLY A 85 -25.75 10.57 7.08
N THR A 86 -25.61 9.55 6.25
CA THR A 86 -26.27 8.25 6.39
C THR A 86 -25.35 7.13 5.97
N CYS A 87 -25.74 5.88 6.23
CA CYS A 87 -24.91 4.72 5.83
C CYS A 87 -25.78 3.58 5.29
N ASN A 88 -25.15 2.65 4.58
CA ASN A 88 -25.83 1.47 4.09
C ASN A 88 -26.06 0.42 5.20
N GLN A 89 -26.82 -0.65 4.89
CA GLN A 89 -27.20 -1.70 5.83
C GLN A 89 -26.02 -2.58 6.32
N GLN A 90 -24.84 -2.43 5.78
CA GLN A 90 -23.63 -3.15 6.21
C GLN A 90 -22.98 -2.51 7.44
N ILE A 91 -23.47 -1.35 7.85
CA ILE A 91 -22.92 -0.52 8.93
C ILE A 91 -23.95 -0.39 10.05
N ASN A 92 -23.51 -0.60 11.29
CA ASN A 92 -24.21 -0.16 12.49
C ASN A 92 -23.61 1.16 12.96
N ALA A 93 -24.47 2.15 13.17
CA ALA A 93 -24.15 3.45 13.70
C ALA A 93 -24.44 3.50 15.20
N ILE A 94 -23.57 4.15 15.96
CA ILE A 94 -23.78 4.44 17.38
C ILE A 94 -23.80 5.95 17.55
N ILE A 95 -24.94 6.51 17.93
CA ILE A 95 -25.06 7.89 18.34
C ILE A 95 -24.76 7.92 19.84
N PRO A 96 -23.57 8.42 20.27
CA PRO A 96 -23.15 8.34 21.67
C PRO A 96 -24.00 9.26 22.55
N ASN A 97 -24.18 8.87 23.80
CA ASN A 97 -24.77 9.74 24.84
C ASN A 97 -23.68 10.48 25.64
N ASP A 98 -24.06 11.22 26.67
CA ASP A 98 -23.15 12.04 27.48
C ASP A 98 -22.12 11.24 28.31
N MET A 99 -22.26 9.92 28.40
CA MET A 99 -21.32 9.06 29.14
C MET A 99 -20.06 8.75 28.38
N ILE A 100 -20.00 9.00 27.05
CA ILE A 100 -18.88 8.60 26.23
C ILE A 100 -18.52 9.62 25.13
N VAL A 101 -17.24 9.90 25.00
CA VAL A 101 -16.69 10.71 23.92
C VAL A 101 -16.67 9.88 22.63
N SER A 102 -17.23 10.37 21.52
CA SER A 102 -17.32 9.66 20.23
C SER A 102 -15.99 9.07 19.80
N LYS A 103 -14.91 9.81 19.91
CA LYS A 103 -13.58 9.38 19.49
C LYS A 103 -13.01 8.31 20.43
N TYR A 104 -13.29 8.38 21.72
CA TYR A 104 -12.96 7.30 22.68
C TYR A 104 -13.72 6.01 22.34
N LEU A 105 -15.04 6.15 22.06
CA LEU A 105 -15.85 5.02 21.60
C LEU A 105 -15.28 4.38 20.32
N ALA A 106 -14.86 5.20 19.37
CA ALA A 106 -14.27 4.70 18.14
C ALA A 106 -12.98 3.89 18.40
N TYR A 107 -12.07 4.36 19.26
CA TYR A 107 -10.89 3.63 19.67
C TYR A 107 -11.24 2.33 20.40
N LEU A 108 -12.19 2.39 21.33
CA LEU A 108 -12.68 1.22 22.08
C LEU A 108 -13.25 0.15 21.15
N ILE A 109 -14.08 0.52 20.17
CA ILE A 109 -14.62 -0.43 19.20
C ILE A 109 -13.51 -0.96 18.29
N LYS A 110 -12.58 -0.13 17.89
CA LYS A 110 -11.44 -0.54 17.06
C LYS A 110 -10.57 -1.59 17.76
N SER A 111 -10.31 -1.45 19.05
CA SER A 111 -9.57 -2.44 19.84
C SER A 111 -10.30 -3.79 19.91
N LYS A 112 -11.63 -3.78 19.87
CA LYS A 112 -12.46 -4.99 19.89
C LYS A 112 -12.66 -5.64 18.51
N GLN A 113 -12.00 -5.16 17.44
CA GLN A 113 -12.20 -5.66 16.08
C GLN A 113 -12.05 -7.19 15.97
N LYS A 114 -11.03 -7.77 16.59
CA LYS A 114 -10.83 -9.23 16.61
C LYS A 114 -11.98 -9.97 17.28
N ILE A 115 -12.49 -9.44 18.40
CA ILE A 115 -13.65 -10.00 19.12
C ILE A 115 -14.92 -9.89 18.27
N LEU A 116 -15.11 -8.76 17.55
CA LEU A 116 -16.21 -8.60 16.62
C LEU A 116 -16.15 -9.63 15.49
N GLN A 117 -14.98 -9.86 14.92
CA GLN A 117 -14.76 -10.87 13.88
C GLN A 117 -15.04 -12.29 14.37
N LEU A 118 -14.60 -12.64 15.58
CA LEU A 118 -14.87 -13.94 16.20
C LEU A 118 -16.36 -14.18 16.51
N LYS A 119 -17.11 -13.12 16.81
CA LYS A 119 -18.57 -13.19 17.08
C LYS A 119 -19.41 -13.16 15.81
N ALA A 120 -18.79 -13.01 14.64
CA ALA A 120 -19.49 -13.02 13.37
C ALA A 120 -19.89 -14.44 12.98
N ASN A 121 -21.19 -14.64 12.80
CA ASN A 121 -21.77 -15.95 12.48
C ASN A 121 -22.19 -15.98 11.01
N ALA A 122 -21.35 -16.46 10.10
CA ALA A 122 -21.78 -17.04 8.82
C ALA A 122 -20.58 -17.69 8.08
N PRO A 123 -20.75 -18.84 7.43
CA PRO A 123 -19.65 -19.53 6.76
C PRO A 123 -19.21 -18.88 5.44
N VAL A 124 -20.02 -18.03 4.82
CA VAL A 124 -19.70 -17.42 3.52
C VAL A 124 -19.42 -15.92 3.62
N VAL A 125 -20.26 -15.16 4.35
CA VAL A 125 -20.04 -13.73 4.60
C VAL A 125 -20.20 -13.46 6.09
N PRO A 126 -19.15 -13.07 6.82
CA PRO A 126 -19.24 -12.77 8.24
C PRO A 126 -20.24 -11.64 8.51
N ILE A 127 -21.17 -11.85 9.46
CA ILE A 127 -22.21 -10.89 9.83
C ILE A 127 -22.34 -10.81 11.35
N ILE A 128 -22.36 -9.59 11.87
CA ILE A 128 -22.82 -9.27 13.24
C ILE A 128 -24.13 -8.49 13.13
N ASN A 129 -25.24 -9.08 13.57
CA ASN A 129 -26.51 -8.36 13.60
C ASN A 129 -26.54 -7.30 14.71
N LYS A 130 -27.47 -6.33 14.59
CA LYS A 130 -27.64 -5.22 15.54
C LYS A 130 -27.78 -5.69 16.99
N THR A 131 -28.54 -6.77 17.22
CA THR A 131 -28.82 -7.30 18.58
C THR A 131 -27.53 -7.83 19.22
N ASN A 132 -26.73 -8.61 18.50
CA ASN A 132 -25.45 -9.11 19.01
C ASN A 132 -24.42 -7.98 19.18
N PHE A 133 -24.39 -7.04 18.24
CA PHE A 133 -23.55 -5.86 18.33
C PHE A 133 -23.87 -5.01 19.55
N SER A 134 -25.15 -4.74 19.82
CA SER A 134 -25.60 -3.91 20.96
C SER A 134 -25.27 -4.51 22.33
N LYS A 135 -25.12 -5.82 22.42
CA LYS A 135 -24.82 -6.56 23.66
C LYS A 135 -23.32 -6.73 23.95
N ILE A 136 -22.45 -6.17 23.12
CA ILE A 136 -21.00 -6.23 23.36
C ILE A 136 -20.68 -5.52 24.67
N GLU A 137 -19.93 -6.22 25.51
CA GLU A 137 -19.49 -5.69 26.81
C GLU A 137 -18.29 -4.79 26.64
N ILE A 138 -18.33 -3.67 27.32
CA ILE A 138 -17.31 -2.63 27.31
C ILE A 138 -17.05 -2.13 28.73
N ASN A 139 -15.82 -1.68 28.95
CA ASN A 139 -15.43 -0.94 30.14
C ASN A 139 -15.09 0.48 29.72
N ILE A 140 -15.60 1.46 30.43
CA ILE A 140 -15.31 2.87 30.19
C ILE A 140 -14.81 3.52 31.47
N CYS A 141 -13.89 4.47 31.32
CA CYS A 141 -13.45 5.37 32.37
C CYS A 141 -14.30 6.65 32.39
N ASP A 142 -14.04 7.54 33.33
CA ASP A 142 -14.69 8.85 33.37
C ASP A 142 -14.35 9.71 32.12
N ILE A 143 -15.20 10.71 31.85
CA ILE A 143 -15.06 11.58 30.66
C ILE A 143 -13.73 12.33 30.61
N LYS A 144 -13.17 12.71 31.75
CA LYS A 144 -11.87 13.42 31.80
C LYS A 144 -10.74 12.52 31.33
N GLU A 145 -10.76 11.28 31.78
CA GLU A 145 -9.75 10.29 31.37
C GLU A 145 -9.97 9.87 29.90
N GLN A 146 -11.22 9.70 29.45
CA GLN A 146 -11.51 9.44 28.02
C GLN A 146 -10.89 10.53 27.12
N LYS A 147 -11.11 11.81 27.45
CA LYS A 147 -10.52 12.94 26.70
C LYS A 147 -8.99 12.91 26.73
N ARG A 148 -8.38 12.53 27.85
CA ARG A 148 -6.92 12.41 27.98
C ARG A 148 -6.37 11.31 27.08
N ILE A 149 -7.01 10.14 27.04
CA ILE A 149 -6.64 9.01 26.21
C ILE A 149 -6.75 9.38 24.72
N VAL A 150 -7.89 9.96 24.32
CA VAL A 150 -8.12 10.41 22.93
C VAL A 150 -7.02 11.38 22.50
N LYS A 151 -6.72 12.40 23.31
CA LYS A 151 -5.66 13.38 22.99
C LYS A 151 -4.31 12.73 22.72
N LYS A 152 -3.95 11.70 23.50
CA LYS A 152 -2.67 10.98 23.32
C LYS A 152 -2.66 10.15 22.04
N LEU A 153 -3.71 9.38 21.80
CA LEU A 153 -3.79 8.51 20.60
C LEU A 153 -3.89 9.33 19.33
N ASP A 154 -4.63 10.42 19.33
CA ASP A 154 -4.73 11.35 18.21
C ASP A 154 -3.38 11.99 17.87
N LEU A 155 -2.61 12.39 18.90
CA LEU A 155 -1.29 12.97 18.68
C LEU A 155 -0.35 11.97 18.01
N ILE A 156 -0.34 10.72 18.47
CA ILE A 156 0.49 9.68 17.88
C ILE A 156 0.04 9.35 16.46
N LYS A 157 -1.29 9.24 16.22
CA LYS A 157 -1.84 9.03 14.88
C LYS A 157 -1.44 10.15 13.93
N LYS A 158 -1.51 11.41 14.38
CA LYS A 158 -1.07 12.56 13.60
C LYS A 158 0.42 12.46 13.22
N ILE A 159 1.28 11.99 14.14
CA ILE A 159 2.71 11.79 13.84
C ILE A 159 2.87 10.68 12.80
N ILE A 160 2.13 9.58 12.89
CA ILE A 160 2.12 8.51 11.88
C ILE A 160 1.76 9.07 10.51
N ASP A 161 0.69 9.87 10.42
CA ASP A 161 0.23 10.45 9.15
C ASP A 161 1.27 11.40 8.54
N ILE A 162 1.87 12.27 9.36
CA ILE A 162 2.94 13.17 8.92
C ILE A 162 4.14 12.37 8.37
N ARG A 163 4.55 11.29 9.05
CA ARG A 163 5.67 10.46 8.59
C ARG A 163 5.36 9.74 7.27
N GLN A 164 4.15 9.25 7.10
CA GLN A 164 3.71 8.65 5.83
C GLN A 164 3.68 9.67 4.69
N GLU A 165 3.22 10.91 4.98
CA GLU A 165 3.24 12.00 4.01
C GLU A 165 4.67 12.39 3.63
N GLN A 166 5.59 12.52 4.61
CA GLN A 166 7.01 12.78 4.33
C GLN A 166 7.62 11.74 3.38
N LEU A 167 7.31 10.45 3.56
CA LEU A 167 7.78 9.40 2.64
C LEU A 167 7.23 9.58 1.22
N ARG A 168 5.95 9.95 1.08
CA ARG A 168 5.35 10.24 -0.23
C ARG A 168 6.02 11.44 -0.91
N GLU A 169 6.21 12.53 -0.16
CA GLU A 169 6.86 13.73 -0.69
C GLU A 169 8.31 13.49 -1.11
N LEU A 170 9.07 12.70 -0.35
CA LEU A 170 10.43 12.32 -0.75
C LEU A 170 10.45 11.51 -2.06
N ASN A 171 9.47 10.64 -2.29
CA ASN A 171 9.32 9.95 -3.57
C ASN A 171 8.99 10.92 -4.72
N ASN A 172 8.11 11.88 -4.47
CA ASN A 172 7.74 12.91 -5.45
C ASN A 172 8.94 13.79 -5.81
N ILE A 173 9.77 14.18 -4.82
CA ILE A 173 10.99 14.98 -5.05
C ILE A 173 11.93 14.23 -5.98
N VAL A 174 12.21 12.94 -5.74
CA VAL A 174 13.09 12.17 -6.63
C VAL A 174 12.53 12.08 -8.04
N LYS A 175 11.21 11.83 -8.17
CA LYS A 175 10.54 11.77 -9.48
C LYS A 175 10.61 13.10 -10.22
N SER A 176 10.35 14.21 -9.55
CA SER A 176 10.42 15.55 -10.13
C SER A 176 11.85 15.90 -10.54
N GLN A 177 12.84 15.60 -9.69
CA GLN A 177 14.25 15.83 -9.99
C GLN A 177 14.72 15.00 -11.19
N PHE A 178 14.27 13.75 -11.33
CA PHE A 178 14.56 12.95 -12.52
C PHE A 178 14.01 13.59 -13.78
N VAL A 179 12.76 14.05 -13.78
CA VAL A 179 12.13 14.70 -14.94
C VAL A 179 12.81 16.01 -15.27
N GLU A 180 13.16 16.81 -14.27
CA GLU A 180 13.87 18.08 -14.46
C GLU A 180 15.24 17.88 -15.13
N MET A 181 16.04 16.93 -14.63
CA MET A 181 17.39 16.66 -15.13
C MET A 181 17.40 15.95 -16.49
N PHE A 182 16.50 15.00 -16.71
CA PHE A 182 16.60 14.06 -17.82
C PHE A 182 15.39 14.08 -18.78
N GLY A 183 14.28 14.70 -18.41
CA GLY A 183 13.04 14.64 -19.18
C GLY A 183 12.49 13.20 -19.26
N ASN A 184 11.93 12.85 -20.40
CA ASN A 184 11.54 11.47 -20.69
C ASN A 184 12.63 10.77 -21.52
N PRO A 185 13.36 9.78 -20.96
CA PRO A 185 14.47 9.13 -21.66
C PRO A 185 14.08 8.31 -22.90
N ILE A 186 12.81 7.95 -23.05
CA ILE A 186 12.29 7.22 -24.22
C ILE A 186 11.98 8.19 -25.37
N ILE A 187 11.41 9.36 -25.04
CA ILE A 187 11.08 10.43 -26.01
C ILE A 187 12.32 11.26 -26.33
N ASN A 188 13.20 11.43 -25.33
CA ASN A 188 14.44 12.21 -25.40
C ASN A 188 14.22 13.70 -25.70
N ASP A 189 13.31 14.30 -24.98
CA ASP A 189 12.99 15.73 -25.06
C ASP A 189 14.17 16.65 -24.68
N LYS A 190 15.13 16.14 -23.91
CA LYS A 190 16.40 16.83 -23.57
C LYS A 190 17.52 16.68 -24.63
N LYS A 191 17.28 15.88 -25.69
CA LYS A 191 18.21 15.69 -26.82
C LYS A 191 19.59 15.10 -26.45
N PHE A 192 19.63 14.18 -25.48
CA PHE A 192 20.82 13.40 -25.16
C PHE A 192 21.12 12.36 -26.26
N GLU A 193 22.30 11.75 -26.21
CA GLU A 193 22.65 10.65 -27.13
C GLU A 193 21.73 9.45 -26.89
N PHE A 194 21.17 8.88 -27.96
CA PHE A 194 20.42 7.64 -27.88
C PHE A 194 21.36 6.44 -27.97
N LYS A 195 21.22 5.49 -27.03
CA LYS A 195 21.87 4.18 -27.09
C LYS A 195 20.87 3.06 -26.84
N GLN A 196 21.13 1.89 -27.42
CA GLN A 196 20.34 0.69 -27.06
C GLN A 196 20.72 0.24 -25.64
N ILE A 197 19.76 -0.31 -24.89
CA ILE A 197 20.03 -0.84 -23.55
C ILE A 197 21.17 -1.87 -23.61
N GLY A 198 21.18 -2.74 -24.64
CA GLY A 198 22.22 -3.73 -24.82
C GLY A 198 23.62 -3.17 -25.13
N GLU A 199 23.74 -1.90 -25.59
CA GLU A 199 25.03 -1.25 -25.83
C GLU A 199 25.66 -0.70 -24.53
N VAL A 200 24.84 -0.37 -23.56
CA VAL A 200 25.28 0.22 -22.28
C VAL A 200 25.17 -0.73 -21.09
N THR A 201 24.62 -1.94 -21.32
CA THR A 201 24.49 -2.97 -20.28
C THR A 201 24.75 -4.38 -20.84
N LYS A 202 25.19 -5.30 -19.96
CA LYS A 202 25.15 -6.74 -20.24
C LYS A 202 23.84 -7.30 -19.69
N ILE A 203 22.98 -7.82 -20.56
CA ILE A 203 21.69 -8.39 -20.14
C ILE A 203 21.86 -9.84 -19.70
N VAL A 204 21.47 -10.11 -18.44
CA VAL A 204 21.46 -11.43 -17.82
C VAL A 204 20.02 -11.88 -17.57
N THR A 205 19.74 -13.13 -17.93
CA THR A 205 18.46 -13.78 -17.62
C THR A 205 18.71 -14.90 -16.61
N GLY A 206 17.71 -15.16 -15.78
CA GLY A 206 17.78 -16.28 -14.84
C GLY A 206 17.00 -17.49 -15.29
N THR A 207 17.01 -18.50 -14.44
CA THR A 207 16.19 -19.71 -14.56
C THR A 207 15.88 -20.26 -13.18
N THR A 208 15.00 -21.26 -13.11
CA THR A 208 14.61 -21.90 -11.86
C THR A 208 15.28 -23.28 -11.77
N PRO A 209 16.09 -23.56 -10.74
CA PRO A 209 16.56 -24.92 -10.45
C PRO A 209 15.38 -25.87 -10.25
N ASP A 210 15.60 -27.17 -10.45
CA ASP A 210 14.54 -28.15 -10.21
C ASP A 210 14.03 -28.03 -8.77
N THR A 211 12.73 -27.74 -8.64
CA THR A 211 12.07 -27.53 -7.34
C THR A 211 11.84 -28.83 -6.58
N LYS A 212 11.89 -29.99 -7.26
CA LYS A 212 11.74 -31.31 -6.64
C LYS A 212 13.04 -31.80 -6.01
N ASP A 213 14.19 -31.32 -6.49
CA ASP A 213 15.51 -31.64 -5.91
C ASP A 213 15.80 -30.65 -4.77
N VAL A 214 15.56 -31.10 -3.53
CA VAL A 214 15.74 -30.30 -2.31
C VAL A 214 17.20 -29.83 -2.11
N GLU A 215 18.18 -30.53 -2.67
CA GLU A 215 19.59 -30.15 -2.57
C GLU A 215 19.95 -28.91 -3.38
N ASN A 216 19.07 -28.46 -4.26
CA ASN A 216 19.22 -27.19 -4.98
C ASN A 216 18.90 -25.96 -4.13
N TRP A 217 18.20 -26.14 -3.00
CA TRP A 217 17.55 -25.07 -2.24
C TRP A 217 18.11 -24.94 -0.82
N ASN A 218 17.75 -23.82 -0.15
CA ASN A 218 18.12 -23.50 1.24
C ASN A 218 19.63 -23.37 1.47
N GLY A 219 20.38 -22.93 0.44
CA GLY A 219 21.81 -22.63 0.53
C GLY A 219 22.10 -21.17 0.90
N GLY A 220 23.30 -20.69 0.53
CA GLY A 220 23.76 -19.32 0.84
C GLY A 220 23.54 -18.29 -0.28
N ILE A 221 23.13 -18.70 -1.49
CA ILE A 221 23.01 -17.82 -2.65
C ILE A 221 21.59 -17.29 -2.75
N ASN A 222 21.40 -15.96 -2.67
CA ASN A 222 20.10 -15.34 -2.84
C ASN A 222 19.54 -15.58 -4.25
N TRP A 223 18.24 -15.88 -4.36
CA TRP A 223 17.56 -16.18 -5.61
C TRP A 223 16.21 -15.49 -5.66
N ILE A 224 16.13 -14.43 -6.47
CA ILE A 224 14.98 -13.50 -6.48
C ILE A 224 13.89 -13.91 -7.47
N THR A 225 12.65 -13.62 -7.09
CA THR A 225 11.46 -13.69 -7.95
C THR A 225 10.77 -12.32 -8.06
N PRO A 226 9.96 -12.08 -9.12
CA PRO A 226 9.24 -10.81 -9.25
C PRO A 226 8.26 -10.51 -8.11
N ALA A 227 7.77 -11.52 -7.37
CA ALA A 227 6.86 -11.33 -6.25
C ALA A 227 7.49 -10.51 -5.12
N GLU A 228 8.78 -10.66 -4.91
CA GLU A 228 9.53 -10.02 -3.82
C GLU A 228 9.80 -8.53 -4.03
N ILE A 229 9.68 -8.02 -5.27
CA ILE A 229 9.88 -6.61 -5.57
C ILE A 229 8.60 -5.82 -5.28
N LYS A 230 8.64 -5.00 -4.22
CA LYS A 230 7.57 -4.06 -3.86
C LYS A 230 7.70 -2.78 -4.66
N GLU A 231 6.63 -1.96 -4.71
CA GLU A 231 6.53 -0.79 -5.59
C GLU A 231 7.67 0.24 -5.42
N ASP A 232 8.07 0.52 -4.19
CA ASP A 232 9.09 1.54 -3.89
C ASP A 232 10.46 0.95 -3.49
N THR A 233 10.72 -0.31 -3.85
CA THR A 233 12.00 -0.96 -3.57
C THR A 233 13.10 -0.40 -4.46
N LEU A 234 14.10 0.26 -3.86
CA LEU A 234 15.31 0.66 -4.59
C LEU A 234 16.35 -0.45 -4.57
N TYR A 235 16.71 -0.97 -3.40
CA TYR A 235 17.71 -2.04 -3.23
C TYR A 235 17.10 -3.30 -2.61
N ILE A 236 17.61 -4.46 -3.03
CA ILE A 236 17.31 -5.76 -2.44
C ILE A 236 18.58 -6.35 -1.85
N TYR A 237 18.56 -6.60 -0.55
CA TYR A 237 19.68 -7.14 0.22
C TYR A 237 19.46 -8.61 0.64
N GLU A 238 18.24 -9.12 0.54
CA GLU A 238 17.88 -10.48 0.94
C GLU A 238 16.71 -10.96 0.08
N THR A 239 16.59 -12.27 -0.07
CA THR A 239 15.49 -12.93 -0.81
C THR A 239 14.84 -13.99 0.07
N GLU A 240 13.55 -14.24 -0.14
CA GLU A 240 12.79 -15.27 0.58
C GLU A 240 13.36 -16.66 0.35
N ARG A 241 13.84 -16.91 -0.88
CA ARG A 241 14.42 -18.19 -1.28
C ARG A 241 15.90 -18.05 -1.56
N LYS A 242 16.66 -19.07 -1.17
CA LYS A 242 18.09 -19.18 -1.43
C LYS A 242 18.37 -20.51 -2.11
N ILE A 243 19.39 -20.55 -2.96
CA ILE A 243 19.85 -21.75 -3.64
C ILE A 243 21.25 -22.15 -3.15
N THR A 244 21.57 -23.42 -3.32
CA THR A 244 22.92 -23.95 -3.06
C THR A 244 23.82 -23.73 -4.27
N GLU A 245 25.13 -23.96 -4.12
CA GLU A 245 26.05 -24.00 -5.26
C GLU A 245 25.66 -25.11 -6.26
N LYS A 246 25.13 -26.25 -5.80
CA LYS A 246 24.59 -27.30 -6.67
C LYS A 246 23.42 -26.75 -7.50
N GLY A 247 22.48 -26.06 -6.85
CA GLY A 247 21.34 -25.43 -7.53
C GLY A 247 21.78 -24.40 -8.57
N GLN A 248 22.78 -23.58 -8.27
CA GLN A 248 23.35 -22.63 -9.20
C GLN A 248 23.98 -23.33 -10.42
N LYS A 249 24.82 -24.35 -10.19
CA LYS A 249 25.54 -25.11 -11.25
C LYS A 249 24.58 -25.93 -12.10
N SER A 250 23.50 -26.48 -11.53
CA SER A 250 22.51 -27.34 -12.20
C SER A 250 21.88 -26.72 -13.45
N LYS A 251 21.75 -25.39 -13.48
CA LYS A 251 21.18 -24.61 -14.60
C LYS A 251 22.12 -23.50 -15.09
N SER A 252 23.39 -23.53 -14.73
CA SER A 252 24.40 -22.52 -15.08
C SER A 252 23.91 -21.10 -14.79
N LEU A 253 23.29 -20.92 -13.63
CA LEU A 253 22.75 -19.61 -13.19
C LEU A 253 23.88 -18.60 -13.03
N THR A 254 23.73 -17.46 -13.68
CA THR A 254 24.67 -16.35 -13.51
C THR A 254 24.47 -15.72 -12.14
N LEU A 255 25.51 -15.70 -11.33
CA LEU A 255 25.56 -14.88 -10.12
C LEU A 255 25.77 -13.42 -10.55
N MET A 256 24.73 -12.62 -10.41
CA MET A 256 24.75 -11.20 -10.77
C MET A 256 25.45 -10.40 -9.69
N PRO A 257 26.38 -9.49 -10.04
CA PRO A 257 27.07 -8.66 -9.07
C PRO A 257 26.15 -7.65 -8.41
N LYS A 258 26.54 -7.20 -7.22
CA LYS A 258 25.94 -6.01 -6.58
C LYS A 258 25.91 -4.85 -7.58
N GLY A 259 24.82 -4.08 -7.55
CA GLY A 259 24.59 -2.96 -8.46
C GLY A 259 23.88 -3.32 -9.77
N THR A 260 23.62 -4.60 -10.03
CA THR A 260 22.82 -5.03 -11.19
C THR A 260 21.40 -4.48 -11.08
N VAL A 261 20.90 -3.85 -12.14
CA VAL A 261 19.49 -3.40 -12.20
C VAL A 261 18.62 -4.59 -12.58
N ILE A 262 17.72 -4.95 -11.69
CA ILE A 262 16.79 -6.07 -11.83
C ILE A 262 15.52 -5.54 -12.47
N PHE A 263 15.05 -6.17 -13.55
CA PHE A 263 13.84 -5.76 -14.27
C PHE A 263 12.98 -6.97 -14.64
N SER A 264 11.74 -7.01 -14.13
CA SER A 264 10.81 -8.08 -14.47
C SER A 264 10.25 -7.88 -15.89
N THR A 265 10.24 -8.95 -16.66
CA THR A 265 9.77 -8.95 -18.05
C THR A 265 8.57 -9.86 -18.30
N ARG A 266 8.03 -10.48 -17.24
CA ARG A 266 6.75 -11.20 -17.27
C ARG A 266 6.11 -11.26 -15.89
N ALA A 267 4.80 -11.28 -15.85
CA ALA A 267 3.86 -11.55 -14.80
C ALA A 267 4.14 -10.87 -13.43
N PRO A 268 4.17 -9.55 -13.32
CA PRO A 268 3.99 -8.48 -14.31
C PRO A 268 5.31 -7.96 -14.90
N ILE A 269 5.24 -7.25 -16.05
CA ILE A 269 6.37 -6.50 -16.61
C ILE A 269 6.51 -5.19 -15.83
N GLY A 270 7.77 -4.79 -15.51
CA GLY A 270 8.10 -3.46 -15.02
C GLY A 270 8.46 -3.36 -13.55
N LYS A 271 8.40 -4.44 -12.77
CA LYS A 271 8.97 -4.41 -11.42
C LYS A 271 10.48 -4.24 -11.51
N THR A 272 10.99 -3.24 -10.82
CA THR A 272 12.38 -2.80 -10.93
C THR A 272 13.03 -2.67 -9.56
N ALA A 273 14.27 -3.13 -9.42
CA ALA A 273 15.08 -2.96 -8.22
C ALA A 273 16.57 -2.98 -8.58
N ILE A 274 17.45 -2.70 -7.63
CA ILE A 274 18.90 -2.83 -7.75
C ILE A 274 19.38 -3.92 -6.79
N ALA A 275 20.19 -4.83 -7.25
CA ALA A 275 20.83 -5.84 -6.41
C ALA A 275 21.76 -5.17 -5.38
N GLY A 276 21.42 -5.22 -4.11
CA GLY A 276 22.23 -4.69 -3.00
C GLY A 276 23.40 -5.61 -2.63
N ILE A 277 23.30 -6.88 -3.04
CA ILE A 277 24.29 -7.95 -2.87
C ILE A 277 24.31 -8.81 -4.13
N GLU A 278 25.24 -9.76 -4.22
CA GLU A 278 25.24 -10.75 -5.29
C GLU A 278 24.03 -11.69 -5.17
N MET A 279 23.37 -11.97 -6.30
CA MET A 279 22.20 -12.85 -6.33
C MET A 279 21.97 -13.51 -7.70
N CYS A 280 21.22 -14.61 -7.70
CA CYS A 280 20.64 -15.22 -8.89
C CYS A 280 19.16 -14.81 -9.03
N CYS A 281 18.52 -15.13 -10.15
CA CYS A 281 17.10 -14.83 -10.39
C CYS A 281 16.41 -15.95 -11.18
N ASN A 282 15.08 -15.92 -11.18
CA ASN A 282 14.28 -16.78 -12.05
C ASN A 282 14.24 -16.25 -13.51
N GLN A 283 13.58 -16.98 -14.39
CA GLN A 283 13.45 -16.65 -15.81
C GLN A 283 12.54 -15.43 -16.11
N GLY A 284 11.85 -14.88 -15.09
CA GLY A 284 10.95 -13.72 -15.22
C GLY A 284 11.66 -12.38 -15.41
N PHE A 285 12.98 -12.38 -15.41
CA PHE A 285 13.79 -11.15 -15.43
C PHE A 285 14.67 -11.03 -16.67
N LYS A 286 14.96 -9.77 -17.03
CA LYS A 286 16.07 -9.36 -17.90
C LYS A 286 16.85 -8.29 -17.12
N ASN A 287 17.93 -8.72 -16.49
CA ASN A 287 18.71 -7.87 -15.57
C ASN A 287 19.86 -7.19 -16.30
N CYS A 288 20.16 -5.97 -15.91
CA CYS A 288 21.15 -5.12 -16.56
C CYS A 288 22.38 -4.95 -15.66
N ILE A 289 23.49 -5.55 -16.04
CA ILE A 289 24.81 -5.23 -15.47
C ILE A 289 25.30 -4.00 -16.21
N CYS A 290 25.35 -2.85 -15.53
CA CYS A 290 25.69 -1.56 -16.10
C CYS A 290 27.17 -1.50 -16.53
N SER A 291 27.44 -0.90 -17.70
CA SER A 291 28.79 -0.51 -18.12
C SER A 291 29.22 0.80 -17.41
N ILE A 292 30.46 1.24 -17.67
CA ILE A 292 30.99 2.51 -17.13
C ILE A 292 30.24 3.76 -17.63
N ASN A 293 29.47 3.62 -18.71
CA ASN A 293 28.77 4.72 -19.37
C ASN A 293 27.36 4.96 -18.84
N ILE A 294 26.85 4.06 -17.97
CA ILE A 294 25.51 4.19 -17.42
C ILE A 294 25.48 3.89 -15.92
N ASN A 295 24.92 4.82 -15.15
CA ASN A 295 24.73 4.66 -13.71
C ASN A 295 23.49 3.78 -13.44
N ASN A 296 23.61 2.84 -12.53
CA ASN A 296 22.54 1.90 -12.20
C ASN A 296 21.29 2.58 -11.60
N ILE A 297 21.45 3.63 -10.81
CA ILE A 297 20.31 4.39 -10.26
C ILE A 297 19.61 5.16 -11.40
N TYR A 298 20.35 5.78 -12.32
CA TYR A 298 19.76 6.39 -13.51
C TYR A 298 18.94 5.38 -14.31
N LEU A 299 19.54 4.21 -14.64
CA LEU A 299 18.85 3.16 -15.38
C LEU A 299 17.62 2.60 -14.63
N TYR A 300 17.70 2.43 -13.31
CA TYR A 300 16.56 2.04 -12.49
C TYR A 300 15.37 2.99 -12.71
N TYR A 301 15.58 4.31 -12.65
CA TYR A 301 14.52 5.29 -12.86
C TYR A 301 14.05 5.36 -14.32
N VAL A 302 14.91 5.14 -15.31
CA VAL A 302 14.50 4.97 -16.71
C VAL A 302 13.50 3.85 -16.85
N LEU A 303 13.80 2.67 -16.28
CA LEU A 303 12.95 1.49 -16.38
C LEU A 303 11.66 1.64 -15.57
N LYS A 304 11.76 2.12 -14.33
CA LYS A 304 10.64 2.29 -13.41
C LYS A 304 9.60 3.30 -13.92
N ASN A 305 10.07 4.46 -14.37
CA ASN A 305 9.18 5.54 -14.81
C ASN A 305 8.52 5.27 -16.18
N ASN A 306 9.05 4.31 -16.95
CA ASN A 306 8.52 3.96 -18.27
C ASN A 306 7.90 2.55 -18.32
N THR A 307 7.41 2.03 -17.19
CA THR A 307 6.81 0.70 -17.10
C THR A 307 5.70 0.47 -18.12
N ILE A 308 4.84 1.46 -18.37
CA ILE A 308 3.76 1.38 -19.38
C ILE A 308 4.34 1.16 -20.78
N TYR A 309 5.39 1.88 -21.14
CA TYR A 309 6.07 1.70 -22.43
C TYR A 309 6.61 0.28 -22.58
N PHE A 310 7.35 -0.24 -21.59
CA PHE A 310 7.89 -1.59 -21.62
C PHE A 310 6.80 -2.67 -21.63
N ASN A 311 5.67 -2.44 -20.93
CA ASN A 311 4.53 -3.35 -20.93
C ASN A 311 3.86 -3.43 -22.32
N ASN A 312 3.84 -2.32 -23.06
CA ASN A 312 3.30 -2.28 -24.44
C ASN A 312 4.21 -2.99 -25.44
N LEU A 313 5.50 -3.14 -25.16
CA LEU A 313 6.43 -3.94 -25.99
C LEU A 313 6.31 -5.45 -25.73
N GLY A 314 5.67 -5.85 -24.64
CA GLY A 314 5.43 -7.25 -24.32
C GLY A 314 4.41 -7.89 -25.27
N THR A 315 4.67 -9.13 -25.67
CA THR A 315 3.81 -9.95 -26.54
C THR A 315 3.20 -11.12 -25.76
N GLY A 316 2.06 -11.61 -26.18
CA GLY A 316 1.32 -12.72 -25.56
C GLY A 316 -0.11 -12.34 -25.16
N ALA A 317 -1.08 -13.22 -25.46
CA ALA A 317 -2.50 -12.97 -25.22
C ALA A 317 -2.87 -13.12 -23.72
N THR A 318 -2.41 -14.19 -23.09
CA THR A 318 -2.74 -14.51 -21.68
C THR A 318 -1.68 -14.00 -20.71
N PHE A 319 -0.40 -14.13 -21.07
CA PHE A 319 0.72 -13.64 -20.28
C PHE A 319 1.68 -12.86 -21.18
N LYS A 320 1.72 -11.56 -21.00
CA LYS A 320 2.67 -10.71 -21.72
C LYS A 320 4.10 -11.01 -21.24
N GLU A 321 5.01 -11.20 -22.18
CA GLU A 321 6.44 -11.30 -21.93
C GLU A 321 7.22 -10.39 -22.86
N LEU A 322 8.18 -9.66 -22.32
CA LEU A 322 9.13 -8.86 -23.06
C LEU A 322 10.40 -9.70 -23.32
N SER A 323 10.63 -10.06 -24.59
CA SER A 323 11.78 -10.88 -24.95
C SER A 323 13.12 -10.15 -24.77
N LYS A 324 14.21 -10.88 -24.51
CA LYS A 324 15.55 -10.32 -24.39
C LYS A 324 15.92 -9.51 -25.64
N ARG A 325 15.67 -10.05 -26.84
CA ARG A 325 16.00 -9.41 -28.13
C ARG A 325 15.30 -8.04 -28.29
N VAL A 326 14.04 -7.92 -27.86
CA VAL A 326 13.31 -6.66 -27.92
C VAL A 326 13.83 -5.69 -26.88
N PHE A 327 14.05 -6.15 -25.65
CA PHE A 327 14.53 -5.32 -24.55
C PHE A 327 15.91 -4.72 -24.82
N GLU A 328 16.87 -5.53 -25.34
CA GLU A 328 18.22 -5.08 -25.69
C GLU A 328 18.22 -3.95 -26.74
N LYS A 329 17.27 -3.98 -27.68
CA LYS A 329 17.16 -3.01 -28.77
C LYS A 329 16.40 -1.73 -28.41
N VAL A 330 15.81 -1.67 -27.22
CA VAL A 330 15.14 -0.44 -26.76
C VAL A 330 16.18 0.68 -26.67
N LYS A 331 15.90 1.77 -27.36
CA LYS A 331 16.73 2.99 -27.31
C LYS A 331 16.30 3.84 -26.13
N ILE A 332 17.27 4.29 -25.36
CA ILE A 332 17.12 5.22 -24.24
C ILE A 332 18.08 6.39 -24.40
N ALA A 333 17.70 7.55 -23.93
CA ALA A 333 18.62 8.67 -23.79
C ALA A 333 19.70 8.33 -22.75
N VAL A 334 20.94 8.62 -23.05
CA VAL A 334 22.09 8.39 -22.15
C VAL A 334 22.80 9.73 -21.91
N PRO A 335 22.44 10.46 -20.85
CA PRO A 335 23.10 11.70 -20.49
C PRO A 335 24.58 11.48 -20.13
N PRO A 336 25.41 12.56 -20.07
CA PRO A 336 26.78 12.45 -19.55
C PRO A 336 26.81 11.76 -18.17
N ILE A 337 27.77 10.87 -17.97
CA ILE A 337 27.86 10.06 -16.71
C ILE A 337 27.98 10.94 -15.46
N THR A 338 28.57 12.13 -15.58
CA THR A 338 28.66 13.11 -14.49
C THR A 338 27.26 13.56 -14.03
N LEU A 339 26.35 13.83 -14.98
CA LEU A 339 24.97 14.23 -14.66
C LEU A 339 24.18 13.07 -14.03
N GLN A 340 24.36 11.84 -14.55
CA GLN A 340 23.77 10.63 -13.96
C GLN A 340 24.25 10.41 -12.52
N ASN A 341 25.54 10.64 -12.25
CA ASN A 341 26.13 10.51 -10.91
C ASN A 341 25.62 11.59 -9.95
N GLN A 342 25.43 12.85 -10.40
CA GLN A 342 24.80 13.89 -9.59
C GLN A 342 23.39 13.48 -9.13
N PHE A 343 22.58 12.98 -10.04
CA PHE A 343 21.26 12.44 -9.69
C PHE A 343 21.36 11.26 -8.71
N SER A 344 22.30 10.36 -8.95
CA SER A 344 22.54 9.22 -8.06
C SER A 344 22.85 9.64 -6.62
N GLU A 345 23.65 10.69 -6.43
CA GLU A 345 23.94 11.20 -5.07
C GLU A 345 22.70 11.81 -4.39
N ILE A 346 21.86 12.55 -5.13
CA ILE A 346 20.58 13.05 -4.62
C ILE A 346 19.69 11.89 -4.15
N VAL A 347 19.55 10.85 -4.98
CA VAL A 347 18.74 9.66 -4.64
C VAL A 347 19.26 8.97 -3.40
N LYS A 348 20.58 8.76 -3.27
CA LYS A 348 21.19 8.12 -2.10
C LYS A 348 20.93 8.90 -0.80
N GLN A 349 21.01 10.24 -0.86
CA GLN A 349 20.72 11.09 0.29
C GLN A 349 19.25 10.98 0.71
N ILE A 350 18.33 11.01 -0.26
CA ILE A 350 16.90 10.86 -0.01
C ILE A 350 16.59 9.45 0.52
N ASP A 351 17.19 8.42 -0.03
CA ASP A 351 16.99 7.03 0.41
C ASP A 351 17.43 6.84 1.88
N LYS A 352 18.55 7.44 2.27
CA LYS A 352 18.98 7.47 3.68
C LYS A 352 17.95 8.18 4.58
N GLN A 353 17.39 9.30 4.16
CA GLN A 353 16.35 10.00 4.92
C GLN A 353 15.07 9.14 5.04
N LYS A 354 14.65 8.49 3.94
CA LYS A 354 13.51 7.57 3.95
C LYS A 354 13.70 6.44 4.95
N PHE A 355 14.87 5.82 4.96
CA PHE A 355 15.20 4.74 5.91
C PHE A 355 15.05 5.19 7.38
N GLU A 356 15.53 6.38 7.73
CA GLU A 356 15.37 6.91 9.10
C GLU A 356 13.92 7.21 9.45
N ILE A 357 13.14 7.73 8.48
CA ILE A 357 11.70 7.97 8.66
C ILE A 357 10.94 6.65 8.84
N GLU A 358 11.21 5.64 8.02
CA GLU A 358 10.59 4.31 8.12
C GLU A 358 10.88 3.64 9.47
N LYS A 359 12.14 3.71 9.92
CA LYS A 359 12.55 3.21 11.23
C LYS A 359 11.81 3.93 12.38
N SER A 360 11.68 5.26 12.29
CA SER A 360 10.91 6.06 13.23
C SER A 360 9.41 5.71 13.17
N LEU A 361 8.85 5.59 11.98
CA LEU A 361 7.44 5.24 11.75
C LEU A 361 7.10 3.89 12.38
N LYS A 362 7.94 2.88 12.20
CA LYS A 362 7.76 1.56 12.81
C LYS A 362 7.67 1.66 14.35
N LYS A 363 8.60 2.36 14.98
CA LYS A 363 8.59 2.55 16.45
C LYS A 363 7.33 3.28 16.94
N ILE A 364 6.86 4.28 16.19
CA ILE A 364 5.66 5.04 16.55
C ILE A 364 4.41 4.17 16.38
N GLN A 365 4.35 3.31 15.37
CA GLN A 365 3.27 2.34 15.19
C GLN A 365 3.24 1.30 16.32
N GLU A 366 4.38 0.77 16.72
CA GLU A 366 4.50 -0.14 17.87
C GLU A 366 4.03 0.54 19.18
N LEU A 367 4.38 1.82 19.38
CA LEU A 367 3.89 2.61 20.52
C LEU A 367 2.37 2.80 20.47
N TYR A 368 1.81 3.10 19.29
CA TYR A 368 0.36 3.23 19.11
C TYR A 368 -0.36 1.93 19.49
N GLU A 369 0.11 0.79 18.99
CA GLU A 369 -0.46 -0.54 19.29
C GLU A 369 -0.37 -0.88 20.78
N SER A 370 0.78 -0.61 21.41
CA SER A 370 0.98 -0.79 22.86
C SER A 370 0.03 0.08 23.69
N LEU A 371 -0.22 1.31 23.29
CA LEU A 371 -1.17 2.19 24.00
C LEU A 371 -2.62 1.76 23.77
N MET A 372 -2.97 1.29 22.58
CA MET A 372 -4.29 0.70 22.31
C MET A 372 -4.54 -0.50 23.23
N GLU A 373 -3.57 -1.39 23.35
CA GLU A 373 -3.64 -2.54 24.26
C GLU A 373 -3.75 -2.10 25.73
N LYS A 374 -2.94 -1.13 26.15
CA LYS A 374 -2.95 -0.61 27.53
C LYS A 374 -4.29 0.00 27.94
N TYR A 375 -4.95 0.71 27.03
CA TYR A 375 -6.18 1.45 27.38
C TYR A 375 -7.45 0.66 27.12
N PHE A 376 -7.43 -0.33 26.23
CA PHE A 376 -8.63 -1.02 25.75
C PHE A 376 -8.51 -2.55 25.70
N GLY A 377 -7.34 -3.13 25.94
CA GLY A 377 -7.04 -4.54 25.97
C GLY A 377 -7.64 -5.31 27.15
#